data_771d829d91bea9e793ec41ff57951f22
#
_entry.id   771d829d91bea9e793ec41ff57951f22
#
_cell.length_a   1.000
_cell.length_b   1.000
_cell.length_c   1.000
_cell.angle_alpha   90.00
_cell.angle_beta   90.00
_cell.angle_gamma   90.00
#
_symmetry.space_group_name_H-M   'P 1'
#
loop_
_entity.id
_entity.type
_entity.pdbx_description
1 polymer ?
#
loop_
_entity_poly.entity_id
_entity_poly.type
_entity_poly.pdbx_seq_one_letter_code
_entity_poly.pdbx_strand_id
1 'polypeptide(L)'
;MRKKIAGLVVDKVPPEKMKFKAPLVFIHGLWSSSRSWRPWANHFSNLGWDCWMANLPGRAEESSDRTLERLTFRGCLEDLNKLIAAAPFPPVLIGHDLGGLLAQKAAEEEKISALILVASLPPKGMQAVLPQPVRLLRLKYWPLVFLGRPFSLQEKDFYRIWLSSLPEDQHGEVLESMVPDSTHLVKEFFGRQVNVDFDAIRCPVLVVAASEDQVVPVTSLREMAQKLGTDFREYSGHGHWIIGEEGGQAIVRDIHRWIVQKLGDEILLVEFSNQKEWFE
;
A
#
# COMPACT_ATOMS: atom_id res chain seq x y z
N MET A 1 5.80 -11.41 -13.35
CA MET A 1 7.03 -11.00 -14.09
C MET A 1 7.76 -9.94 -13.29
N ARG A 2 9.08 -10.09 -13.08
CA ARG A 2 9.90 -9.06 -12.39
C ARG A 2 10.55 -8.14 -13.43
N LYS A 3 10.47 -6.83 -13.22
CA LYS A 3 11.07 -5.80 -14.10
C LYS A 3 11.68 -4.68 -13.25
N LYS A 4 12.70 -4.02 -13.78
CA LYS A 4 13.20 -2.77 -13.20
C LYS A 4 12.60 -1.61 -13.99
N ILE A 5 11.83 -0.73 -13.29
CA ILE A 5 11.15 0.43 -13.89
C ILE A 5 11.59 1.66 -13.10
N ALA A 6 12.15 2.65 -13.77
CA ALA A 6 12.63 3.90 -13.16
C ALA A 6 13.54 3.71 -11.92
N GLY A 7 14.30 2.61 -11.88
CA GLY A 7 15.19 2.27 -10.77
C GLY A 7 14.60 1.30 -9.75
N LEU A 8 13.29 1.21 -9.60
CA LEU A 8 12.62 0.27 -8.71
C LEU A 8 12.44 -1.12 -9.32
N VAL A 9 12.55 -2.14 -8.50
CA VAL A 9 12.14 -3.50 -8.83
C VAL A 9 10.62 -3.58 -8.68
N VAL A 10 9.94 -3.97 -9.74
CA VAL A 10 8.49 -4.09 -9.79
C VAL A 10 8.12 -5.51 -10.18
N ASP A 11 7.35 -6.18 -9.34
CA ASP A 11 6.74 -7.46 -9.68
C ASP A 11 5.40 -7.21 -10.35
N LYS A 12 5.30 -7.55 -11.65
CA LYS A 12 4.08 -7.33 -12.44
C LYS A 12 3.21 -8.58 -12.50
N VAL A 13 1.91 -8.37 -12.43
CA VAL A 13 0.88 -9.36 -12.73
C VAL A 13 -0.01 -8.76 -13.84
N PRO A 14 0.34 -9.01 -15.11
CA PRO A 14 -0.46 -8.54 -16.23
C PRO A 14 -1.77 -9.34 -16.31
N PRO A 15 -2.88 -8.74 -16.77
CA PRO A 15 -4.11 -9.46 -17.02
C PRO A 15 -3.99 -10.30 -18.31
N GLU A 16 -4.82 -11.32 -18.43
CA GLU A 16 -4.97 -12.06 -19.69
C GLU A 16 -5.50 -11.13 -20.81
N LYS A 17 -6.53 -10.34 -20.49
CA LYS A 17 -7.05 -9.27 -21.35
C LYS A 17 -7.07 -7.95 -20.60
N MET A 18 -6.30 -6.97 -21.08
CA MET A 18 -6.25 -5.63 -20.49
C MET A 18 -7.56 -4.88 -20.79
N LYS A 19 -8.22 -4.37 -19.77
CA LYS A 19 -9.47 -3.58 -19.86
C LYS A 19 -9.28 -2.12 -19.46
N PHE A 20 -8.21 -1.80 -18.74
CA PHE A 20 -7.98 -0.49 -18.15
C PHE A 20 -6.64 0.10 -18.60
N LYS A 21 -6.59 1.40 -18.88
CA LYS A 21 -5.38 2.14 -19.29
C LYS A 21 -4.45 2.39 -18.10
N ALA A 22 -5.04 2.75 -16.94
CA ALA A 22 -4.31 3.06 -15.74
C ALA A 22 -3.78 1.76 -15.09
N PRO A 23 -2.46 1.63 -14.83
CA PRO A 23 -1.98 0.52 -14.03
C PRO A 23 -2.36 0.71 -12.56
N LEU A 24 -2.53 -0.40 -11.83
CA LEU A 24 -2.59 -0.37 -10.37
C LEU A 24 -1.18 -0.50 -9.80
N VAL A 25 -0.74 0.49 -9.04
CA VAL A 25 0.56 0.47 -8.36
C VAL A 25 0.34 0.20 -6.88
N PHE A 26 0.83 -0.94 -6.42
CA PHE A 26 0.74 -1.39 -5.03
C PHE A 26 2.01 -1.04 -4.26
N ILE A 27 1.85 -0.40 -3.11
CA ILE A 27 2.95 0.06 -2.24
C ILE A 27 2.80 -0.63 -0.88
N HIS A 28 3.78 -1.48 -0.54
CA HIS A 28 3.78 -2.25 0.71
C HIS A 28 4.19 -1.42 1.93
N GLY A 29 3.86 -1.93 3.13
CA GLY A 29 4.22 -1.34 4.42
C GLY A 29 5.60 -1.74 4.93
N LEU A 30 5.82 -1.49 6.23
CA LEU A 30 7.03 -1.89 6.95
C LEU A 30 7.16 -3.41 7.03
N TRP A 31 8.40 -3.88 7.13
CA TRP A 31 8.78 -5.31 7.22
C TRP A 31 8.19 -6.20 6.13
N SER A 32 7.75 -5.62 5.04
CA SER A 32 7.05 -6.27 3.95
C SER A 32 7.74 -6.04 2.60
N SER A 33 7.26 -6.69 1.56
CA SER A 33 7.74 -6.58 0.18
C SER A 33 6.55 -6.63 -0.80
N SER A 34 6.83 -6.54 -2.10
CA SER A 34 5.82 -6.73 -3.16
C SER A 34 5.01 -8.02 -3.00
N ARG A 35 5.59 -9.06 -2.37
CA ARG A 35 4.95 -10.38 -2.22
C ARG A 35 3.63 -10.30 -1.44
N SER A 36 3.52 -9.40 -0.46
CA SER A 36 2.31 -9.23 0.34
C SER A 36 1.07 -8.87 -0.49
N TRP A 37 1.28 -8.24 -1.64
CA TRP A 37 0.21 -7.84 -2.54
C TRP A 37 -0.22 -8.90 -3.55
N ARG A 38 0.48 -10.05 -3.60
CA ARG A 38 0.22 -11.09 -4.60
C ARG A 38 -1.25 -11.56 -4.63
N PRO A 39 -1.91 -11.81 -3.49
CA PRO A 39 -3.31 -12.21 -3.49
C PRO A 39 -4.21 -11.17 -4.19
N TRP A 40 -4.08 -9.90 -3.82
CA TRP A 40 -4.89 -8.83 -4.41
C TRP A 40 -4.54 -8.58 -5.87
N ALA A 41 -3.26 -8.55 -6.22
CA ALA A 41 -2.80 -8.33 -7.59
C ALA A 41 -3.33 -9.42 -8.55
N ASN A 42 -3.39 -10.68 -8.12
CA ASN A 42 -3.99 -11.76 -8.90
C ASN A 42 -5.49 -11.52 -9.12
N HIS A 43 -6.23 -11.08 -8.10
CA HIS A 43 -7.66 -10.78 -8.24
C HIS A 43 -7.91 -9.59 -9.17
N PHE A 44 -7.17 -8.51 -9.03
CA PHE A 44 -7.29 -7.35 -9.92
C PHE A 44 -6.87 -7.66 -11.35
N SER A 45 -5.82 -8.48 -11.54
CA SER A 45 -5.40 -8.94 -12.86
C SER A 45 -6.52 -9.73 -13.56
N ASN A 46 -7.22 -10.63 -12.85
CA ASN A 46 -8.37 -11.35 -13.38
C ASN A 46 -9.53 -10.42 -13.77
N LEU A 47 -9.61 -9.22 -13.18
CA LEU A 47 -10.58 -8.20 -13.54
C LEU A 47 -10.16 -7.35 -14.74
N GLY A 48 -8.92 -7.51 -15.23
CA GLY A 48 -8.37 -6.83 -16.42
C GLY A 48 -7.41 -5.68 -16.14
N TRP A 49 -6.88 -5.57 -14.92
CA TRP A 49 -5.91 -4.54 -14.53
C TRP A 49 -4.46 -5.00 -14.71
N ASP A 50 -3.58 -4.11 -15.23
CA ASP A 50 -2.12 -4.31 -15.16
C ASP A 50 -1.64 -3.93 -13.75
N CYS A 51 -1.22 -4.93 -12.98
CA CYS A 51 -0.85 -4.77 -11.58
C CYS A 51 0.67 -4.68 -11.41
N TRP A 52 1.13 -3.59 -10.78
CA TRP A 52 2.53 -3.29 -10.52
C TRP A 52 2.79 -3.27 -9.02
N MET A 53 3.35 -4.32 -8.49
CA MET A 53 3.71 -4.41 -7.07
C MET A 53 5.13 -3.86 -6.91
N ALA A 54 5.26 -2.64 -6.42
CA ALA A 54 6.55 -1.99 -6.21
C ALA A 54 7.29 -2.61 -5.02
N ASN A 55 8.58 -2.92 -5.20
CA ASN A 55 9.48 -3.18 -4.09
C ASN A 55 10.19 -1.88 -3.74
N LEU A 56 9.95 -1.36 -2.54
CA LEU A 56 10.74 -0.25 -2.02
C LEU A 56 12.21 -0.67 -1.94
N PRO A 57 13.18 0.26 -2.07
CA PRO A 57 14.60 -0.09 -2.06
C PRO A 57 14.98 -0.95 -0.85
N GLY A 58 15.82 -1.95 -1.08
CA GLY A 58 16.24 -2.88 -0.02
C GLY A 58 15.28 -4.06 0.24
N ARG A 59 14.18 -4.20 -0.49
CA ARG A 59 13.17 -5.27 -0.31
C ARG A 59 13.25 -6.39 -1.36
N ALA A 60 14.04 -6.18 -2.42
CA ALA A 60 14.30 -7.24 -3.41
C ALA A 60 15.41 -8.17 -2.91
N GLU A 61 15.37 -9.43 -3.35
CA GLU A 61 16.33 -10.49 -2.95
C GLU A 61 17.81 -10.12 -3.20
N GLU A 62 18.09 -9.21 -4.13
CA GLU A 62 19.42 -8.73 -4.48
C GLU A 62 19.91 -7.56 -3.61
N SER A 63 19.16 -7.18 -2.59
CA SER A 63 19.42 -5.96 -1.81
C SER A 63 20.41 -6.24 -0.68
N SER A 64 21.33 -5.29 -0.45
CA SER A 64 22.27 -5.35 0.67
C SER A 64 21.72 -4.59 1.89
N ASP A 65 22.16 -4.98 3.09
CA ASP A 65 21.88 -4.26 4.35
C ASP A 65 22.23 -2.77 4.27
N ARG A 66 23.29 -2.42 3.52
CA ARG A 66 23.71 -1.03 3.30
C ARG A 66 22.64 -0.19 2.60
N THR A 67 21.82 -0.80 1.73
CA THR A 67 20.70 -0.11 1.09
C THR A 67 19.66 0.26 2.13
N LEU A 68 19.31 -0.66 3.04
CA LEU A 68 18.35 -0.43 4.12
C LEU A 68 18.86 0.59 5.16
N GLU A 69 20.15 0.57 5.50
CA GLU A 69 20.75 1.53 6.44
C GLU A 69 20.60 2.98 5.98
N ARG A 70 20.63 3.22 4.67
CA ARG A 70 20.54 4.56 4.07
C ARG A 70 19.12 4.93 3.61
N LEU A 71 18.20 4.00 3.67
CA LEU A 71 16.85 4.20 3.15
C LEU A 71 16.07 5.15 4.05
N THR A 72 15.58 6.24 3.47
CA THR A 72 14.74 7.23 4.12
C THR A 72 13.36 7.27 3.46
N PHE A 73 12.38 7.86 4.15
CA PHE A 73 11.05 8.10 3.59
C PHE A 73 11.13 8.93 2.30
N ARG A 74 11.95 9.99 2.30
CA ARG A 74 12.16 10.84 1.12
C ARG A 74 12.74 10.06 -0.06
N GLY A 75 13.73 9.20 0.18
CA GLY A 75 14.31 8.36 -0.88
C GLY A 75 13.28 7.40 -1.47
N CYS A 76 12.43 6.78 -0.62
CA CYS A 76 11.32 5.96 -1.10
C CYS A 76 10.31 6.76 -1.93
N LEU A 77 9.99 7.99 -1.51
CA LEU A 77 9.08 8.88 -2.23
C LEU A 77 9.62 9.27 -3.61
N GLU A 78 10.89 9.68 -3.67
CA GLU A 78 11.54 10.05 -4.94
C GLU A 78 11.54 8.89 -5.94
N ASP A 79 11.76 7.66 -5.49
CA ASP A 79 11.73 6.48 -6.36
C ASP A 79 10.29 6.10 -6.75
N LEU A 80 9.32 6.27 -5.85
CA LEU A 80 7.89 6.09 -6.17
C LEU A 80 7.43 7.13 -7.21
N ASN A 81 7.81 8.39 -7.06
CA ASN A 81 7.46 9.45 -8.00
C ASN A 81 8.04 9.17 -9.41
N LYS A 82 9.28 8.68 -9.50
CA LYS A 82 9.86 8.23 -10.78
C LYS A 82 9.07 7.06 -11.39
N LEU A 83 8.59 6.13 -10.55
CA LEU A 83 7.75 5.02 -11.02
C LEU A 83 6.40 5.51 -11.55
N ILE A 84 5.76 6.46 -10.87
CA ILE A 84 4.51 7.09 -11.28
C ILE A 84 4.70 7.79 -12.64
N ALA A 85 5.77 8.60 -12.77
CA ALA A 85 6.09 9.31 -14.01
C ALA A 85 6.40 8.37 -15.19
N ALA A 86 6.90 7.16 -14.92
CA ALA A 86 7.19 6.15 -15.94
C ALA A 86 5.95 5.32 -16.35
N ALA A 87 4.82 5.49 -15.68
CA ALA A 87 3.60 4.79 -16.04
C ALA A 87 3.01 5.35 -17.35
N PRO A 88 2.46 4.49 -18.24
CA PRO A 88 1.92 4.92 -19.54
C PRO A 88 0.66 5.78 -19.42
N PHE A 89 0.00 5.72 -18.26
CA PHE A 89 -1.17 6.51 -17.89
C PHE A 89 -1.09 6.80 -16.38
N PRO A 90 -1.64 7.93 -15.87
CA PRO A 90 -1.68 8.21 -14.45
C PRO A 90 -2.18 6.99 -13.67
N PRO A 91 -1.38 6.39 -12.77
CA PRO A 91 -1.75 5.14 -12.12
C PRO A 91 -2.82 5.35 -11.05
N VAL A 92 -3.47 4.26 -10.66
CA VAL A 92 -4.19 4.16 -9.38
C VAL A 92 -3.20 3.65 -8.35
N LEU A 93 -2.98 4.40 -7.26
CA LEU A 93 -2.12 3.97 -6.17
C LEU A 93 -2.92 3.24 -5.09
N ILE A 94 -2.41 2.10 -4.65
CA ILE A 94 -2.97 1.32 -3.53
C ILE A 94 -1.86 1.11 -2.50
N GLY A 95 -1.94 1.79 -1.37
CA GLY A 95 -0.90 1.76 -0.34
C GLY A 95 -1.40 1.17 0.97
N HIS A 96 -0.60 0.26 1.55
CA HIS A 96 -0.84 -0.33 2.86
C HIS A 96 0.15 0.18 3.89
N ASP A 97 -0.30 0.44 5.12
CA ASP A 97 0.56 0.85 6.26
C ASP A 97 1.44 2.07 5.87
N LEU A 98 2.77 2.00 6.00
CA LEU A 98 3.72 3.01 5.56
C LEU A 98 3.61 3.30 4.05
N GLY A 99 3.32 2.27 3.24
CA GLY A 99 3.08 2.44 1.81
C GLY A 99 1.86 3.32 1.51
N GLY A 100 0.87 3.32 2.39
CA GLY A 100 -0.26 4.26 2.33
C GLY A 100 0.16 5.70 2.59
N LEU A 101 1.05 5.94 3.56
CA LEU A 101 1.58 7.28 3.85
C LEU A 101 2.47 7.79 2.70
N LEU A 102 3.27 6.90 2.09
CA LEU A 102 4.03 7.21 0.87
C LEU A 102 3.12 7.57 -0.29
N ALA A 103 2.03 6.81 -0.48
CA ALA A 103 1.05 7.07 -1.53
C ALA A 103 0.30 8.40 -1.33
N GLN A 104 -0.02 8.77 -0.08
CA GLN A 104 -0.58 10.08 0.25
C GLN A 104 0.36 11.21 -0.17
N LYS A 105 1.65 11.08 0.19
CA LYS A 105 2.65 12.11 -0.15
C LYS A 105 2.93 12.18 -1.65
N ALA A 106 2.96 11.04 -2.34
CA ALA A 106 3.09 11.01 -3.79
C ALA A 106 1.88 11.65 -4.50
N ALA A 107 0.66 11.43 -3.98
CA ALA A 107 -0.57 12.03 -4.54
C ALA A 107 -0.65 13.56 -4.38
N GLU A 108 0.09 14.13 -3.42
CA GLU A 108 0.27 15.59 -3.26
C GLU A 108 1.17 16.17 -4.35
N GLU A 109 2.18 15.40 -4.81
CA GLU A 109 3.25 15.86 -5.70
C GLU A 109 3.03 15.46 -7.17
N GLU A 110 2.35 14.33 -7.42
CA GLU A 110 2.25 13.69 -8.73
C GLU A 110 0.81 13.53 -9.19
N LYS A 111 0.62 13.50 -10.52
CA LYS A 111 -0.68 13.23 -11.12
C LYS A 111 -0.98 11.74 -11.11
N ILE A 112 -2.00 11.35 -10.34
CA ILE A 112 -2.51 9.97 -10.27
C ILE A 112 -4.01 9.94 -10.56
N SER A 113 -4.54 8.78 -10.96
CA SER A 113 -5.97 8.63 -11.29
C SER A 113 -6.85 8.47 -10.05
N ALA A 114 -6.40 7.70 -9.07
CA ALA A 114 -7.07 7.55 -7.77
C ALA A 114 -6.10 7.06 -6.70
N LEU A 115 -6.47 7.24 -5.43
CA LEU A 115 -5.70 6.84 -4.27
C LEU A 115 -6.53 5.94 -3.35
N ILE A 116 -6.04 4.74 -3.07
CA ILE A 116 -6.65 3.80 -2.12
C ILE A 116 -5.70 3.59 -0.95
N LEU A 117 -6.17 3.94 0.25
CA LEU A 117 -5.42 3.89 1.50
C LEU A 117 -5.92 2.72 2.34
N VAL A 118 -5.16 1.63 2.40
CA VAL A 118 -5.53 0.39 3.10
C VAL A 118 -4.79 0.33 4.44
N ALA A 119 -5.50 0.39 5.55
CA ALA A 119 -4.89 0.42 6.90
C ALA A 119 -3.67 1.36 6.97
N SER A 120 -3.78 2.52 6.30
CA SER A 120 -2.68 3.45 6.05
C SER A 120 -2.25 4.20 7.29
N LEU A 121 -0.95 4.40 7.46
CA LEU A 121 -0.45 5.29 8.50
C LEU A 121 -0.98 6.72 8.29
N PRO A 122 -1.46 7.37 9.35
CA PRO A 122 -1.89 8.76 9.29
C PRO A 122 -0.66 9.70 9.25
N PRO A 123 -0.76 10.85 8.55
CA PRO A 123 0.28 11.86 8.52
C PRO A 123 0.39 12.63 9.85
N LYS A 124 1.41 13.49 9.94
CA LYS A 124 1.59 14.41 11.07
C LYS A 124 0.35 15.29 11.29
N GLY A 125 0.06 15.55 12.56
CA GLY A 125 -1.07 16.43 12.94
C GLY A 125 -2.42 15.71 13.03
N MET A 126 -2.48 14.42 12.73
CA MET A 126 -3.64 13.59 13.06
C MET A 126 -3.49 13.02 14.46
N GLN A 127 -4.56 13.14 15.27
CA GLN A 127 -4.57 12.75 16.69
C GLN A 127 -4.70 11.22 16.88
N ALA A 128 -3.96 10.45 16.14
CA ALA A 128 -3.98 9.01 16.34
C ALA A 128 -3.09 8.66 17.55
N VAL A 129 -3.70 8.39 18.68
CA VAL A 129 -2.99 7.78 19.80
C VAL A 129 -2.51 6.40 19.35
N LEU A 130 -1.20 6.17 19.42
CA LEU A 130 -0.66 4.84 19.15
C LEU A 130 -1.35 3.80 20.03
N PRO A 131 -1.89 2.71 19.49
CA PRO A 131 -2.45 1.63 20.28
C PRO A 131 -1.46 1.13 21.33
N GLN A 132 -1.98 0.63 22.46
CA GLN A 132 -1.11 0.15 23.54
C GLN A 132 -0.08 -0.89 23.07
N PRO A 133 -0.44 -1.89 22.23
CA PRO A 133 0.54 -2.84 21.72
C PRO A 133 1.68 -2.15 20.95
N VAL A 134 1.38 -1.16 20.11
CA VAL A 134 2.38 -0.42 19.32
C VAL A 134 3.27 0.45 20.23
N ARG A 135 2.71 1.05 21.30
CA ARG A 135 3.50 1.81 22.27
C ARG A 135 4.53 0.93 23.00
N LEU A 136 4.12 -0.27 23.39
CA LEU A 136 5.02 -1.25 24.02
C LEU A 136 6.09 -1.73 23.04
N LEU A 137 5.71 -1.96 21.79
CA LEU A 137 6.65 -2.30 20.73
C LEU A 137 7.69 -1.19 20.52
N ARG A 138 7.26 0.06 20.48
CA ARG A 138 8.16 1.22 20.41
C ARG A 138 9.19 1.21 21.54
N LEU A 139 8.77 0.99 22.78
CA LEU A 139 9.70 0.92 23.92
C LEU A 139 10.69 -0.24 23.77
N LYS A 140 10.22 -1.40 23.35
CA LYS A 140 11.04 -2.61 23.18
C LYS A 140 12.11 -2.43 22.10
N TYR A 141 11.75 -1.87 20.95
CA TYR A 141 12.63 -1.78 19.76
C TYR A 141 13.39 -0.45 19.65
N TRP A 142 13.10 0.52 20.52
CA TRP A 142 13.79 1.83 20.48
C TRP A 142 15.33 1.75 20.53
N PRO A 143 15.94 0.84 21.32
CA PRO A 143 17.39 0.69 21.31
C PRO A 143 17.94 0.28 19.94
N LEU A 144 17.24 -0.63 19.20
CA LEU A 144 17.65 -1.02 17.85
C LEU A 144 17.48 0.13 16.86
N VAL A 145 16.39 0.88 16.98
CA VAL A 145 16.17 2.09 16.17
C VAL A 145 17.27 3.12 16.40
N PHE A 146 17.75 3.27 17.63
CA PHE A 146 18.86 4.18 17.96
C PHE A 146 20.19 3.72 17.38
N LEU A 147 20.46 2.41 17.33
CA LEU A 147 21.68 1.84 16.74
C LEU A 147 21.78 2.07 15.23
N GLY A 148 20.69 2.41 14.54
CA GLY A 148 20.72 2.74 13.13
C GLY A 148 20.82 1.56 12.17
N ARG A 149 20.78 0.31 12.67
CA ARG A 149 20.89 -0.91 11.84
C ARG A 149 19.50 -1.45 11.45
N PRO A 150 19.33 -1.92 10.22
CA PRO A 150 18.10 -2.59 9.80
C PRO A 150 17.77 -3.77 10.73
N PHE A 151 16.49 -3.99 10.99
CA PHE A 151 16.04 -5.09 11.85
C PHE A 151 14.66 -5.61 11.44
N SER A 152 14.38 -6.84 11.84
CA SER A 152 13.05 -7.44 11.80
C SER A 152 12.44 -7.48 13.19
N LEU A 153 11.11 -7.44 13.27
CA LEU A 153 10.42 -7.74 14.52
C LEU A 153 10.61 -9.21 14.87
N GLN A 154 10.55 -9.52 16.17
CA GLN A 154 10.45 -10.92 16.61
C GLN A 154 9.09 -11.48 16.14
N GLU A 155 9.07 -12.72 15.69
CA GLU A 155 7.87 -13.40 15.18
C GLU A 155 6.65 -13.22 16.09
N LYS A 156 6.83 -13.46 17.40
CA LYS A 156 5.74 -13.29 18.38
C LYS A 156 5.13 -11.90 18.43
N ASP A 157 5.93 -10.85 18.20
CA ASP A 157 5.42 -9.48 18.20
C ASP A 157 4.69 -9.20 16.89
N PHE A 158 5.19 -9.77 15.79
CA PHE A 158 4.57 -9.65 14.50
C PHE A 158 3.21 -10.35 14.46
N TYR A 159 3.12 -11.61 14.94
CA TYR A 159 1.86 -12.34 15.07
C TYR A 159 0.84 -11.59 15.93
N ARG A 160 1.28 -11.13 17.06
CA ARG A 160 0.38 -10.51 18.03
C ARG A 160 -0.24 -9.19 17.53
N ILE A 161 0.45 -8.46 16.68
CA ILE A 161 0.06 -7.09 16.32
C ILE A 161 -0.33 -6.98 14.86
N TRP A 162 0.52 -7.44 13.91
CA TRP A 162 0.24 -7.35 12.48
C TRP A 162 -0.68 -8.45 11.97
N LEU A 163 -0.52 -9.68 12.49
CA LEU A 163 -1.27 -10.86 12.06
C LEU A 163 -2.33 -11.29 13.08
N SER A 164 -2.80 -10.38 13.93
CA SER A 164 -3.71 -10.70 15.05
C SER A 164 -5.03 -11.35 14.63
N SER A 165 -5.49 -11.11 13.41
CA SER A 165 -6.72 -11.67 12.85
C SER A 165 -6.48 -12.79 11.82
N LEU A 166 -5.20 -13.10 11.53
CA LEU A 166 -4.86 -14.19 10.62
C LEU A 166 -4.80 -15.52 11.39
N PRO A 167 -5.36 -16.64 10.89
CA PRO A 167 -5.22 -17.95 11.47
C PRO A 167 -3.75 -18.39 11.66
N GLU A 168 -3.43 -19.07 12.77
CA GLU A 168 -2.04 -19.44 13.12
C GLU A 168 -1.35 -20.30 12.07
N ASP A 169 -2.09 -21.17 11.39
CA ASP A 169 -1.59 -22.04 10.33
C ASP A 169 -1.13 -21.26 9.07
N GLN A 170 -1.59 -20.02 8.89
CA GLN A 170 -1.20 -19.14 7.79
C GLN A 170 -0.04 -18.19 8.16
N HIS A 171 0.36 -18.11 9.43
CA HIS A 171 1.43 -17.22 9.87
C HIS A 171 2.77 -17.53 9.22
N GLY A 172 3.11 -18.81 9.05
CA GLY A 172 4.39 -19.24 8.48
C GLY A 172 4.64 -18.68 7.09
N GLU A 173 3.66 -18.76 6.20
CA GLU A 173 3.78 -18.26 4.82
C GLU A 173 4.02 -16.73 4.78
N VAL A 174 3.32 -15.98 5.65
CA VAL A 174 3.51 -14.54 5.75
C VAL A 174 4.90 -14.20 6.26
N LEU A 175 5.37 -14.88 7.32
CA LEU A 175 6.70 -14.64 7.88
C LEU A 175 7.84 -14.89 6.90
N GLU A 176 7.74 -15.93 6.09
CA GLU A 176 8.74 -16.22 5.04
C GLU A 176 8.86 -15.07 4.01
N SER A 177 7.81 -14.26 3.88
CA SER A 177 7.78 -13.10 3.00
C SER A 177 8.30 -11.82 3.64
N MET A 178 8.50 -11.83 4.98
CA MET A 178 8.95 -10.66 5.73
C MET A 178 10.43 -10.38 5.54
N VAL A 179 10.76 -9.10 5.53
CA VAL A 179 12.13 -8.62 5.33
C VAL A 179 12.50 -7.60 6.41
N PRO A 180 13.80 -7.45 6.75
CA PRO A 180 14.26 -6.38 7.63
C PRO A 180 13.86 -5.01 7.10
N ASP A 181 13.72 -4.04 8.01
CA ASP A 181 13.39 -2.67 7.65
C ASP A 181 14.41 -1.64 8.13
N SER A 182 14.40 -0.50 7.43
CA SER A 182 15.22 0.66 7.76
C SER A 182 14.77 1.29 9.08
N THR A 183 15.72 1.60 9.95
CA THR A 183 15.43 2.34 11.18
C THR A 183 14.92 3.76 10.92
N HIS A 184 15.25 4.38 9.78
CA HIS A 184 14.69 5.67 9.39
C HIS A 184 13.19 5.57 9.12
N LEU A 185 12.74 4.54 8.38
CA LEU A 185 11.33 4.31 8.12
C LEU A 185 10.56 3.93 9.39
N VAL A 186 11.18 3.13 10.27
CA VAL A 186 10.59 2.79 11.57
C VAL A 186 10.49 4.02 12.48
N LYS A 187 11.42 4.98 12.40
CA LYS A 187 11.29 6.28 13.08
C LYS A 187 10.08 7.07 12.60
N GLU A 188 9.83 7.09 11.29
CA GLU A 188 8.62 7.74 10.75
C GLU A 188 7.34 7.05 11.24
N PHE A 189 7.30 5.72 11.27
CA PHE A 189 6.19 4.96 11.81
C PHE A 189 5.88 5.34 13.26
N PHE A 190 6.89 5.34 14.14
CA PHE A 190 6.71 5.68 15.55
C PHE A 190 6.55 7.17 15.81
N GLY A 191 7.18 8.02 15.00
CA GLY A 191 7.25 9.47 15.20
C GLY A 191 6.16 10.26 14.49
N ARG A 192 5.57 9.70 13.43
CA ARG A 192 4.54 10.36 12.60
C ARG A 192 4.92 11.79 12.22
N GLN A 193 6.11 11.93 11.60
CA GLN A 193 6.68 13.23 11.28
C GLN A 193 6.34 13.72 9.86
N VAL A 194 5.87 12.83 8.99
CA VAL A 194 5.55 13.16 7.60
C VAL A 194 4.31 14.05 7.55
N ASN A 195 4.47 15.22 6.98
CA ASN A 195 3.37 16.15 6.71
C ASN A 195 2.80 15.88 5.32
N VAL A 196 1.48 15.83 5.20
CA VAL A 196 0.74 15.71 3.93
C VAL A 196 -0.24 16.87 3.85
N ASP A 197 -0.20 17.59 2.74
CA ASP A 197 -1.18 18.61 2.40
C ASP A 197 -2.36 17.94 1.68
N PHE A 198 -3.44 17.70 2.41
CA PHE A 198 -4.64 17.07 1.87
C PHE A 198 -5.32 17.91 0.78
N ASP A 199 -5.17 19.22 0.85
CA ASP A 199 -5.75 20.14 -0.15
C ASP A 199 -5.00 20.07 -1.50
N ALA A 200 -3.78 19.55 -1.51
CA ALA A 200 -3.03 19.30 -2.75
C ALA A 200 -3.42 17.99 -3.45
N ILE A 201 -4.07 17.05 -2.77
CA ILE A 201 -4.53 15.77 -3.35
C ILE A 201 -5.76 16.05 -4.22
N ARG A 202 -5.63 15.87 -5.55
CA ARG A 202 -6.68 16.25 -6.53
C ARG A 202 -7.42 15.08 -7.15
N CYS A 203 -7.11 13.86 -6.76
CA CYS A 203 -7.75 12.65 -7.28
C CYS A 203 -8.82 12.13 -6.31
N PRO A 204 -9.75 11.26 -6.77
CA PRO A 204 -10.62 10.49 -5.88
C PRO A 204 -9.81 9.66 -4.89
N VAL A 205 -10.22 9.66 -3.61
CA VAL A 205 -9.57 8.89 -2.53
C VAL A 205 -10.57 7.92 -1.92
N LEU A 206 -10.12 6.72 -1.57
CA LEU A 206 -10.84 5.76 -0.75
C LEU A 206 -9.98 5.36 0.44
N VAL A 207 -10.52 5.52 1.65
CA VAL A 207 -9.89 5.04 2.88
C VAL A 207 -10.54 3.72 3.28
N VAL A 208 -9.71 2.69 3.42
CA VAL A 208 -10.10 1.32 3.80
C VAL A 208 -9.54 1.01 5.18
N ALA A 209 -10.42 0.65 6.10
CA ALA A 209 -10.11 0.30 7.48
C ALA A 209 -10.49 -1.15 7.78
N ALA A 210 -9.73 -1.79 8.68
CA ALA A 210 -10.02 -3.09 9.25
C ALA A 210 -10.45 -2.92 10.71
N SER A 211 -11.59 -3.51 11.12
CA SER A 211 -12.20 -3.25 12.44
C SER A 211 -11.34 -3.68 13.62
N GLU A 212 -10.49 -4.70 13.43
CA GLU A 212 -9.64 -5.30 14.46
C GLU A 212 -8.16 -4.91 14.34
N ASP A 213 -7.87 -3.84 13.58
CA ASP A 213 -6.51 -3.36 13.38
C ASP A 213 -5.85 -2.89 14.68
N GLN A 214 -4.79 -3.61 15.10
CA GLN A 214 -4.01 -3.33 16.30
C GLN A 214 -2.87 -2.32 16.06
N VAL A 215 -2.65 -1.90 14.80
CA VAL A 215 -1.58 -0.98 14.39
C VAL A 215 -2.13 0.41 14.11
N VAL A 216 -3.18 0.51 13.29
CA VAL A 216 -3.82 1.77 12.91
C VAL A 216 -5.29 1.73 13.33
N PRO A 217 -5.67 2.46 14.38
CA PRO A 217 -7.07 2.47 14.84
C PRO A 217 -8.03 2.95 13.76
N VAL A 218 -9.17 2.27 13.65
CA VAL A 218 -10.27 2.65 12.73
C VAL A 218 -10.67 4.12 12.89
N THR A 219 -10.68 4.61 14.13
CA THR A 219 -11.00 6.02 14.45
C THR A 219 -10.06 7.00 13.75
N SER A 220 -8.76 6.65 13.66
CA SER A 220 -7.77 7.48 12.95
C SER A 220 -8.01 7.52 11.45
N LEU A 221 -8.37 6.37 10.86
CA LEU A 221 -8.68 6.27 9.44
C LEU A 221 -9.98 6.97 9.09
N ARG A 222 -10.98 6.90 9.97
CA ARG A 222 -12.25 7.63 9.82
C ARG A 222 -12.03 9.15 9.91
N GLU A 223 -11.20 9.63 10.85
CA GLU A 223 -10.81 11.03 10.94
C GLU A 223 -10.07 11.49 9.67
N MET A 224 -9.17 10.66 9.16
CA MET A 224 -8.45 10.93 7.91
C MET A 224 -9.40 11.08 6.73
N ALA A 225 -10.36 10.17 6.57
CA ALA A 225 -11.36 10.24 5.52
C ALA A 225 -12.24 11.51 5.63
N GLN A 226 -12.62 11.89 6.84
CA GLN A 226 -13.37 13.14 7.10
C GLN A 226 -12.57 14.37 6.71
N LYS A 227 -11.29 14.45 7.07
CA LYS A 227 -10.42 15.57 6.71
C LYS A 227 -10.16 15.66 5.20
N LEU A 228 -10.05 14.50 4.53
CA LEU A 228 -9.93 14.42 3.08
C LEU A 228 -11.26 14.68 2.35
N GLY A 229 -12.40 14.68 3.05
CA GLY A 229 -13.73 14.79 2.43
C GLY A 229 -14.01 13.64 1.47
N THR A 230 -13.63 12.40 1.83
CA THR A 230 -13.58 11.27 0.89
C THR A 230 -14.35 10.05 1.39
N ASP A 231 -14.46 9.03 0.52
CA ASP A 231 -15.15 7.78 0.84
C ASP A 231 -14.37 6.97 1.88
N PHE A 232 -15.11 6.37 2.83
CA PHE A 232 -14.59 5.51 3.88
C PHE A 232 -15.28 4.16 3.86
N ARG A 233 -14.51 3.08 3.98
CA ARG A 233 -15.03 1.71 4.13
C ARG A 233 -14.33 1.00 5.27
N GLU A 234 -15.12 0.36 6.12
CA GLU A 234 -14.66 -0.46 7.23
C GLU A 234 -15.08 -1.90 6.99
N TYR A 235 -14.13 -2.81 7.11
CA TYR A 235 -14.35 -4.25 6.98
C TYR A 235 -14.26 -4.91 8.35
N SER A 236 -15.37 -5.51 8.78
CA SER A 236 -15.47 -6.18 10.08
C SER A 236 -14.73 -7.52 10.08
N GLY A 237 -14.12 -7.87 11.22
CA GLY A 237 -13.40 -9.12 11.42
C GLY A 237 -12.02 -9.18 10.75
N HIS A 238 -11.54 -8.07 10.21
CA HIS A 238 -10.20 -7.96 9.63
C HIS A 238 -9.25 -7.19 10.53
N GLY A 239 -7.98 -7.64 10.57
CA GLY A 239 -6.88 -6.98 11.25
C GLY A 239 -6.02 -6.14 10.33
N HIS A 240 -4.83 -5.77 10.82
CA HIS A 240 -3.91 -4.92 10.04
C HIS A 240 -3.49 -5.57 8.71
N TRP A 241 -3.35 -6.90 8.68
CA TRP A 241 -2.93 -7.67 7.48
C TRP A 241 -4.08 -7.99 6.52
N ILE A 242 -5.11 -7.14 6.47
CA ILE A 242 -6.29 -7.26 5.60
C ILE A 242 -5.98 -7.65 4.15
N ILE A 243 -4.77 -7.35 3.67
CA ILE A 243 -4.31 -7.64 2.31
C ILE A 243 -4.01 -9.13 2.06
N GLY A 244 -3.83 -9.92 3.11
CA GLY A 244 -3.54 -11.35 3.04
C GLY A 244 -4.58 -12.22 3.74
N GLU A 245 -5.61 -11.63 4.36
CA GLU A 245 -6.64 -12.36 5.09
C GLU A 245 -7.71 -12.94 4.16
N GLU A 246 -8.44 -13.94 4.66
CA GLU A 246 -9.60 -14.49 3.96
C GLU A 246 -10.65 -13.41 3.69
N GLY A 247 -11.43 -13.56 2.61
CA GLY A 247 -12.40 -12.53 2.21
C GLY A 247 -11.82 -11.41 1.33
N GLY A 248 -10.50 -11.35 1.15
CA GLY A 248 -9.82 -10.34 0.33
C GLY A 248 -10.39 -10.17 -1.08
N GLN A 249 -10.95 -11.25 -1.68
CA GLN A 249 -11.64 -11.14 -2.98
C GLN A 249 -12.87 -10.22 -2.94
N ALA A 250 -13.62 -10.22 -1.85
CA ALA A 250 -14.79 -9.35 -1.70
C ALA A 250 -14.34 -7.89 -1.59
N ILE A 251 -13.28 -7.64 -0.81
CA ILE A 251 -12.68 -6.32 -0.65
C ILE A 251 -12.15 -5.79 -1.99
N VAL A 252 -11.42 -6.63 -2.74
CA VAL A 252 -10.92 -6.28 -4.08
C VAL A 252 -12.04 -5.94 -5.04
N ARG A 253 -13.14 -6.74 -5.08
CA ARG A 253 -14.30 -6.42 -5.92
C ARG A 253 -14.97 -5.12 -5.53
N ASP A 254 -15.01 -4.80 -4.25
CA ASP A 254 -15.55 -3.55 -3.74
C ASP A 254 -14.70 -2.35 -4.14
N ILE A 255 -13.37 -2.46 -3.98
CA ILE A 255 -12.42 -1.42 -4.41
C ILE A 255 -12.47 -1.25 -5.93
N HIS A 256 -12.48 -2.35 -6.69
CA HIS A 256 -12.62 -2.33 -8.14
C HIS A 256 -13.88 -1.57 -8.59
N ARG A 257 -15.04 -1.91 -8.00
CA ARG A 257 -16.31 -1.24 -8.30
C ARG A 257 -16.23 0.25 -8.00
N TRP A 258 -15.63 0.61 -6.88
CA TRP A 258 -15.42 2.00 -6.50
C TRP A 258 -14.54 2.74 -7.51
N ILE A 259 -13.40 2.16 -7.93
CA ILE A 259 -12.50 2.77 -8.93
C ILE A 259 -13.25 3.02 -10.23
N VAL A 260 -13.97 2.01 -10.74
CA VAL A 260 -14.72 2.13 -12.00
C VAL A 260 -15.83 3.18 -11.89
N GLN A 261 -16.53 3.26 -10.75
CA GLN A 261 -17.56 4.27 -10.53
C GLN A 261 -17.01 5.70 -10.46
N LYS A 262 -15.81 5.89 -9.88
CA LYS A 262 -15.20 7.22 -9.72
C LYS A 262 -14.51 7.72 -10.98
N LEU A 263 -13.89 6.83 -11.74
CA LEU A 263 -13.08 7.20 -12.91
C LEU A 263 -13.85 7.05 -14.23
N GLY A 264 -14.95 6.30 -14.23
CA GLY A 264 -15.82 6.14 -15.41
C GLY A 264 -15.09 5.59 -16.65
N ASP A 265 -15.50 6.06 -17.81
CA ASP A 265 -14.99 5.60 -19.11
C ASP A 265 -13.57 6.07 -19.40
N GLU A 266 -13.06 7.08 -18.70
CA GLU A 266 -11.72 7.65 -18.96
C GLU A 266 -10.60 6.63 -18.79
N ILE A 267 -10.78 5.63 -17.92
CA ILE A 267 -9.79 4.58 -17.67
C ILE A 267 -9.97 3.34 -18.53
N LEU A 268 -11.08 3.22 -19.25
CA LEU A 268 -11.33 2.05 -20.10
C LEU A 268 -10.44 2.05 -21.34
N LEU A 269 -9.84 0.89 -21.62
CA LEU A 269 -9.29 0.60 -22.93
C LEU A 269 -10.47 0.28 -23.86
N VAL A 270 -10.95 1.30 -24.57
CA VAL A 270 -11.90 1.07 -25.66
C VAL A 270 -11.08 0.50 -26.82
N GLU A 271 -11.15 -0.80 -27.05
CA GLU A 271 -10.83 -1.34 -28.36
C GLU A 271 -11.87 -0.74 -29.32
N PHE A 272 -11.45 0.17 -30.21
CA PHE A 272 -12.20 0.51 -31.39
C PHE A 272 -12.20 -0.71 -32.33
N SER A 273 -12.91 -1.77 -31.94
CA SER A 273 -13.28 -2.83 -32.84
C SER A 273 -14.38 -2.27 -33.73
N ASN A 274 -13.99 -1.91 -34.95
CA ASN A 274 -14.81 -1.74 -36.14
C ASN A 274 -16.32 -1.51 -35.90
N GLN A 275 -16.72 -0.25 -35.77
CA GLN A 275 -18.12 0.18 -36.00
C GLN A 275 -18.57 0.00 -37.47
N LYS A 276 -18.03 -0.94 -38.23
CA LYS A 276 -18.42 -1.22 -39.61
C LYS A 276 -19.41 -2.39 -39.78
N GLU A 277 -19.77 -3.11 -38.72
CA GLU A 277 -20.66 -4.27 -38.82
C GLU A 277 -22.11 -4.05 -38.34
N TRP A 278 -22.52 -2.79 -38.07
CA TRP A 278 -23.90 -2.51 -37.61
C TRP A 278 -24.74 -1.75 -38.68
N PHE A 279 -24.23 -1.60 -39.93
CA PHE A 279 -24.94 -0.90 -41.04
C PHE A 279 -24.90 -1.67 -42.37
N GLU A 280 -24.83 -3.00 -42.34
CA GLU A 280 -25.14 -3.83 -43.50
C GLU A 280 -26.31 -4.81 -43.20
#